data_de66b3dc46e6fdd0cb431a77f22ce778
#
_entry.id   de66b3dc46e6fdd0cb431a77f22ce778
#
_cell.length_a   1.000
_cell.length_b   1.000
_cell.length_c   1.000
_cell.angle_alpha   90.00
_cell.angle_beta   90.00
_cell.angle_gamma   90.00
#
_symmetry.space_group_name_H-M   'P 1'
#
loop_
_entity.id
_entity.type
_entity.pdbx_description
1 polymer ?
#
loop_
_entity_poly.entity_id
_entity_poly.type
_entity_poly.pdbx_seq_one_letter_code
_entity_poly.pdbx_strand_id
1 'polypeptide(L)'
;MATKNQSQPKVKIPEPEVKVPNVNLANNKVGLFSIPFHKNIMMVLVLLIVLFVIRKQVGGYIFVFDNLIAQNMKMIKEKPNLTNLEKGTFKFQYDYEYIDYVKNHTPENAVILFPDPQVVLKDSTPDYPKFRTTGGGIYTQLWDEYFLYPRRVVFATQLKDNKLTNEITHVAVVNYKGYEYLPYPVANKSRLGVYSLNISTSK
;
A
#
# COMPACT_ATOMS: atom_id res chain seq x y z
N MET A 1 57.14 -23.07 -24.07
CA MET A 1 56.64 -22.05 -25.01
C MET A 1 56.14 -20.85 -24.19
N ALA A 2 56.89 -19.77 -24.22
CA ALA A 2 56.64 -18.57 -23.43
C ALA A 2 55.86 -17.56 -24.26
N THR A 3 54.65 -17.19 -23.85
CA THR A 3 53.83 -16.19 -24.50
C THR A 3 54.22 -14.79 -23.97
N LYS A 4 54.75 -13.97 -24.85
CA LYS A 4 55.15 -12.60 -24.64
C LYS A 4 53.93 -11.69 -24.45
N ASN A 5 53.78 -11.10 -23.26
CA ASN A 5 52.87 -10.00 -23.00
C ASN A 5 53.32 -8.74 -23.71
N GLN A 6 52.57 -8.30 -24.72
CA GLN A 6 52.76 -6.97 -25.33
C GLN A 6 52.00 -5.92 -24.50
N SER A 7 52.74 -5.02 -23.87
CA SER A 7 52.21 -3.84 -23.21
C SER A 7 51.78 -2.82 -24.26
N GLN A 8 50.48 -2.48 -24.25
CA GLN A 8 49.93 -1.39 -25.07
C GLN A 8 50.38 -0.01 -24.55
N PRO A 9 50.67 0.93 -25.44
CA PRO A 9 51.06 2.29 -25.04
C PRO A 9 49.86 3.08 -24.51
N LYS A 10 50.02 3.67 -23.31
CA LYS A 10 49.02 4.58 -22.71
C LYS A 10 48.92 5.85 -23.54
N VAL A 11 47.83 6.04 -24.24
CA VAL A 11 47.45 7.32 -24.88
C VAL A 11 47.05 8.29 -23.76
N LYS A 12 47.87 9.34 -23.58
CA LYS A 12 47.54 10.51 -22.74
C LYS A 12 46.51 11.34 -23.48
N ILE A 13 45.27 11.28 -23.02
CA ILE A 13 44.21 12.19 -23.46
C ILE A 13 44.46 13.54 -22.77
N PRO A 14 44.60 14.65 -23.48
CA PRO A 14 44.70 15.96 -22.85
C PRO A 14 43.37 16.31 -22.17
N GLU A 15 43.46 16.63 -20.90
CA GLU A 15 42.33 17.07 -20.08
C GLU A 15 41.84 18.44 -20.60
N PRO A 16 40.56 18.60 -20.96
CA PRO A 16 40.05 19.89 -21.42
C PRO A 16 40.07 20.89 -20.26
N GLU A 17 40.84 21.95 -20.45
CA GLU A 17 40.88 23.10 -19.53
C GLU A 17 39.51 23.78 -19.51
N VAL A 18 38.63 23.36 -18.60
CA VAL A 18 37.34 24.00 -18.38
C VAL A 18 37.57 25.33 -17.66
N LYS A 19 37.64 26.41 -18.43
CA LYS A 19 37.59 27.78 -17.90
C LYS A 19 36.21 27.95 -17.22
N VAL A 20 36.18 27.71 -15.93
CA VAL A 20 35.01 28.03 -15.09
C VAL A 20 34.85 29.55 -15.10
N PRO A 21 33.76 30.11 -15.63
CA PRO A 21 33.52 31.54 -15.54
C PRO A 21 33.46 31.90 -14.06
N ASN A 22 34.25 32.91 -13.67
CA ASN A 22 34.30 33.46 -12.32
C ASN A 22 32.96 34.17 -12.08
N VAL A 23 31.91 33.40 -11.74
CA VAL A 23 30.64 33.96 -11.31
C VAL A 23 30.88 34.54 -9.93
N ASN A 24 31.08 35.84 -9.89
CA ASN A 24 30.98 36.62 -8.66
C ASN A 24 29.58 36.41 -8.09
N LEU A 25 29.44 35.35 -7.30
CA LEU A 25 28.33 35.19 -6.39
C LEU A 25 28.44 36.33 -5.37
N ALA A 26 28.01 37.51 -5.81
CA ALA A 26 27.72 38.60 -4.89
C ALA A 26 26.84 37.99 -3.80
N ASN A 27 27.39 37.98 -2.61
CA ASN A 27 26.81 37.44 -1.37
C ASN A 27 25.47 38.11 -1.06
N ASN A 28 24.45 37.86 -1.87
CA ASN A 28 23.06 38.08 -1.50
C ASN A 28 22.62 36.90 -0.59
N LYS A 29 23.31 36.77 0.54
CA LYS A 29 22.75 36.09 1.69
C LYS A 29 21.60 36.97 2.23
N VAL A 30 20.48 37.02 1.52
CA VAL A 30 19.22 37.37 2.12
C VAL A 30 18.88 36.16 3.02
N GLY A 31 19.54 36.13 4.17
CA GLY A 31 19.26 35.09 5.16
C GLY A 31 17.80 35.23 5.56
N LEU A 32 17.07 34.12 5.64
CA LEU A 32 15.71 34.04 6.18
C LEU A 32 15.59 34.80 7.53
N PHE A 33 16.70 35.08 8.19
CA PHE A 33 16.84 35.76 9.49
C PHE A 33 17.11 37.28 9.39
N SER A 34 17.19 37.86 8.18
CA SER A 34 17.40 39.31 8.04
C SER A 34 16.09 40.13 8.21
N ILE A 35 14.95 39.45 8.25
CA ILE A 35 13.66 40.10 8.51
C ILE A 35 13.53 40.37 10.00
N PRO A 36 13.16 41.60 10.40
CA PRO A 36 12.99 41.96 11.81
C PRO A 36 12.07 40.96 12.54
N PHE A 37 12.45 40.56 13.75
CA PHE A 37 11.79 39.51 14.54
C PHE A 37 10.26 39.66 14.64
N HIS A 38 9.79 40.89 14.78
CA HIS A 38 8.34 41.21 14.82
C HIS A 38 7.63 40.89 13.50
N LYS A 39 8.29 41.04 12.34
CA LYS A 39 7.71 40.69 11.03
C LYS A 39 7.62 39.20 10.86
N ASN A 40 8.60 38.45 11.37
CA ASN A 40 8.56 36.98 11.37
C ASN A 40 7.40 36.45 12.23
N ILE A 41 7.16 37.06 13.42
CA ILE A 41 6.03 36.68 14.28
C ILE A 41 4.70 37.01 13.56
N MET A 42 4.56 38.19 12.98
CA MET A 42 3.37 38.53 12.20
C MET A 42 3.12 37.55 11.06
N MET A 43 4.15 37.16 10.31
CA MET A 43 4.06 36.19 9.23
C MET A 43 3.58 34.83 9.73
N VAL A 44 4.13 34.33 10.84
CA VAL A 44 3.68 33.08 11.47
C VAL A 44 2.24 33.16 11.92
N LEU A 45 1.82 34.30 12.50
CA LEU A 45 0.46 34.52 12.96
C LEU A 45 -0.54 34.53 11.80
N VAL A 46 -0.21 35.21 10.71
CA VAL A 46 -1.00 35.19 9.47
C VAL A 46 -1.10 33.79 8.91
N LEU A 47 0.02 33.03 8.86
CA LEU A 47 0.02 31.64 8.40
C LEU A 47 -0.90 30.76 9.25
N LEU A 48 -0.87 30.90 10.57
CA LEU A 48 -1.75 30.15 11.47
C LEU A 48 -3.23 30.49 11.24
N ILE A 49 -3.56 31.76 11.02
CA ILE A 49 -4.93 32.21 10.70
C ILE A 49 -5.37 31.56 9.37
N VAL A 50 -4.52 31.60 8.34
CA VAL A 50 -4.82 31.03 7.04
C VAL A 50 -5.03 29.51 7.17
N LEU A 51 -4.17 28.79 7.91
CA LEU A 51 -4.34 27.36 8.17
C LEU A 51 -5.64 27.05 8.93
N PHE A 52 -6.00 27.90 9.89
CA PHE A 52 -7.25 27.74 10.64
C PHE A 52 -8.49 27.95 9.76
N VAL A 53 -8.46 28.94 8.85
CA VAL A 53 -9.54 29.18 7.89
C VAL A 53 -9.63 28.01 6.90
N ILE A 54 -8.51 27.59 6.32
CA ILE A 54 -8.47 26.46 5.39
C ILE A 54 -9.03 25.20 6.07
N ARG A 55 -8.61 24.92 7.31
CA ARG A 55 -9.13 23.78 8.07
C ARG A 55 -10.66 23.78 8.17
N LYS A 56 -11.29 24.94 8.37
CA LYS A 56 -12.74 25.05 8.54
C LYS A 56 -13.53 25.05 7.23
N GLN A 57 -12.93 25.52 6.15
CA GLN A 57 -13.63 25.74 4.88
C GLN A 57 -13.43 24.58 3.88
N VAL A 58 -12.31 23.87 3.98
CA VAL A 58 -11.98 22.82 3.01
C VAL A 58 -12.25 21.45 3.61
N GLY A 59 -13.27 20.74 3.10
CA GLY A 59 -13.71 19.44 3.61
C GLY A 59 -12.61 18.38 3.71
N GLY A 60 -11.65 18.39 2.78
CA GLY A 60 -10.50 17.51 2.82
C GLY A 60 -9.61 17.71 4.06
N TYR A 61 -9.39 18.95 4.49
CA TYR A 61 -8.63 19.23 5.70
C TYR A 61 -9.41 18.90 6.97
N ILE A 62 -10.72 19.11 6.98
CA ILE A 62 -11.59 18.65 8.09
C ILE A 62 -11.43 17.14 8.24
N PHE A 63 -11.52 16.39 7.14
CA PHE A 63 -11.32 14.93 7.17
C PHE A 63 -9.95 14.54 7.73
N VAL A 64 -8.87 15.17 7.27
CA VAL A 64 -7.50 14.88 7.75
C VAL A 64 -7.36 15.18 9.24
N PHE A 65 -7.79 16.34 9.71
CA PHE A 65 -7.60 16.72 11.11
C PHE A 65 -8.54 15.99 12.05
N ASP A 66 -9.81 15.88 11.72
CA ASP A 66 -10.81 15.34 12.65
C ASP A 66 -10.90 13.81 12.55
N ASN A 67 -10.82 13.23 11.35
CA ASN A 67 -10.94 11.79 11.18
C ASN A 67 -9.58 11.06 11.21
N LEU A 68 -8.53 11.59 10.59
CA LEU A 68 -7.25 10.90 10.59
C LEU A 68 -6.40 11.23 11.81
N ILE A 69 -6.25 12.50 12.17
CA ILE A 69 -5.35 12.88 13.26
C ILE A 69 -6.05 12.75 14.61
N ALA A 70 -7.17 13.45 14.82
CA ALA A 70 -7.82 13.48 16.14
C ALA A 70 -8.33 12.09 16.57
N GLN A 71 -8.95 11.32 15.67
CA GLN A 71 -9.43 9.97 16.00
C GLN A 71 -8.26 9.00 16.27
N ASN A 72 -7.16 9.08 15.49
CA ASN A 72 -5.99 8.25 15.76
C ASN A 72 -5.33 8.62 17.10
N MET A 73 -5.21 9.91 17.41
CA MET A 73 -4.67 10.37 18.69
C MET A 73 -5.54 9.92 19.87
N LYS A 74 -6.86 10.01 19.73
CA LYS A 74 -7.81 9.51 20.72
C LYS A 74 -7.63 8.01 20.92
N MET A 75 -7.55 7.22 19.86
CA MET A 75 -7.35 5.77 19.92
C MET A 75 -6.03 5.40 20.62
N ILE A 76 -4.92 6.08 20.29
CA ILE A 76 -3.62 5.84 20.91
C ILE A 76 -3.68 6.15 22.42
N LYS A 77 -4.38 7.22 22.81
CA LYS A 77 -4.52 7.63 24.21
C LYS A 77 -5.42 6.68 25.01
N GLU A 78 -6.51 6.24 24.44
CA GLU A 78 -7.49 5.37 25.12
C GLU A 78 -7.05 3.89 25.13
N LYS A 79 -6.33 3.47 24.10
CA LYS A 79 -5.91 2.07 23.92
C LYS A 79 -4.44 1.98 23.47
N PRO A 80 -3.49 2.31 24.36
CA PRO A 80 -2.07 2.40 24.00
C PRO A 80 -1.44 1.04 23.63
N ASN A 81 -2.00 -0.06 24.12
CA ASN A 81 -1.43 -1.41 23.97
C ASN A 81 -2.12 -2.25 22.91
N LEU A 82 -2.83 -1.63 21.96
CA LEU A 82 -3.44 -2.37 20.84
C LEU A 82 -2.38 -3.12 20.02
N THR A 83 -2.65 -4.38 19.76
CA THR A 83 -1.88 -5.20 18.81
C THR A 83 -2.05 -4.67 17.37
N ASN A 84 -1.20 -5.13 16.46
CA ASN A 84 -1.34 -4.74 15.05
C ASN A 84 -2.65 -5.24 14.44
N LEU A 85 -3.10 -6.42 14.84
CA LEU A 85 -4.40 -6.96 14.43
C LEU A 85 -5.54 -6.05 14.88
N GLU A 86 -5.60 -5.70 16.16
CA GLU A 86 -6.64 -4.83 16.71
C GLU A 86 -6.63 -3.44 16.06
N LYS A 87 -5.45 -2.86 15.79
CA LYS A 87 -5.33 -1.58 15.05
C LYS A 87 -5.87 -1.69 13.63
N GLY A 88 -5.56 -2.78 12.94
CA GLY A 88 -6.06 -3.07 11.61
C GLY A 88 -7.56 -3.26 11.59
N THR A 89 -8.08 -4.09 12.50
CA THR A 89 -9.52 -4.36 12.65
C THR A 89 -10.29 -3.08 13.00
N PHE A 90 -9.73 -2.22 13.84
CA PHE A 90 -10.36 -0.93 14.15
C PHE A 90 -10.51 -0.03 12.92
N LYS A 91 -9.53 -0.04 12.02
CA LYS A 91 -9.54 0.79 10.80
C LYS A 91 -10.33 0.20 9.65
N PHE A 92 -10.18 -1.10 9.43
CA PHE A 92 -10.67 -1.80 8.24
C PHE A 92 -11.74 -2.84 8.57
N GLN A 93 -12.11 -2.98 9.86
CA GLN A 93 -13.15 -3.91 10.34
C GLN A 93 -12.88 -5.36 9.92
N TYR A 94 -13.93 -6.08 9.51
CA TYR A 94 -13.86 -7.48 9.11
C TYR A 94 -12.94 -7.74 7.91
N ASP A 95 -12.71 -6.73 7.07
CA ASP A 95 -11.82 -6.85 5.92
C ASP A 95 -10.40 -7.15 6.36
N TYR A 96 -9.93 -6.51 7.43
CA TYR A 96 -8.59 -6.76 7.94
C TYR A 96 -8.46 -8.11 8.62
N GLU A 97 -9.49 -8.56 9.35
CA GLU A 97 -9.53 -9.89 9.95
C GLU A 97 -9.41 -10.97 8.87
N TYR A 98 -10.11 -10.79 7.76
CA TYR A 98 -10.02 -11.72 6.64
C TYR A 98 -8.63 -11.71 5.98
N ILE A 99 -8.04 -10.56 5.77
CA ILE A 99 -6.66 -10.45 5.24
C ILE A 99 -5.67 -11.14 6.18
N ASP A 100 -5.78 -10.92 7.48
CA ASP A 100 -4.94 -11.60 8.47
C ASP A 100 -5.16 -13.11 8.46
N TYR A 101 -6.41 -13.55 8.33
CA TYR A 101 -6.73 -14.97 8.15
C TYR A 101 -6.04 -15.55 6.92
N VAL A 102 -6.16 -14.91 5.76
CA VAL A 102 -5.48 -15.34 4.52
C VAL A 102 -3.97 -15.40 4.73
N LYS A 103 -3.40 -14.40 5.36
CA LYS A 103 -1.97 -14.32 5.66
C LYS A 103 -1.49 -15.49 6.52
N ASN A 104 -2.26 -15.88 7.50
CA ASN A 104 -1.90 -16.97 8.41
C ASN A 104 -2.14 -18.38 7.84
N HIS A 105 -2.95 -18.49 6.76
CA HIS A 105 -3.29 -19.76 6.15
C HIS A 105 -2.64 -19.97 4.76
N THR A 106 -1.72 -19.10 4.36
CA THR A 106 -1.00 -19.22 3.11
C THR A 106 0.50 -19.02 3.32
N PRO A 107 1.38 -19.77 2.60
CA PRO A 107 2.81 -19.55 2.66
C PRO A 107 3.20 -18.20 2.05
N GLU A 108 4.37 -17.69 2.40
CA GLU A 108 4.84 -16.37 1.94
C GLU A 108 5.04 -16.27 0.42
N ASN A 109 5.34 -17.38 -0.22
CA ASN A 109 5.52 -17.47 -1.68
C ASN A 109 4.21 -17.78 -2.42
N ALA A 110 3.06 -17.73 -1.74
CA ALA A 110 1.78 -18.02 -2.38
C ALA A 110 1.43 -16.97 -3.44
N VAL A 111 0.80 -17.45 -4.51
CA VAL A 111 0.08 -16.64 -5.50
C VAL A 111 -1.41 -16.89 -5.28
N ILE A 112 -2.12 -15.86 -4.83
CA ILE A 112 -3.50 -15.97 -4.36
C ILE A 112 -4.44 -15.35 -5.37
N LEU A 113 -5.39 -16.14 -5.86
CA LEU A 113 -6.45 -15.67 -6.74
C LEU A 113 -7.61 -15.12 -5.89
N PHE A 114 -7.95 -13.86 -6.09
CA PHE A 114 -9.15 -13.24 -5.55
C PHE A 114 -10.27 -13.20 -6.59
N PRO A 115 -11.54 -13.36 -6.18
CA PRO A 115 -12.67 -13.20 -7.09
C PRO A 115 -12.76 -11.75 -7.61
N ASP A 116 -13.50 -11.56 -8.69
CA ASP A 116 -13.73 -10.22 -9.26
C ASP A 116 -14.40 -9.30 -8.22
N PRO A 117 -13.80 -8.15 -7.88
CA PRO A 117 -14.37 -7.21 -6.95
C PRO A 117 -15.79 -6.75 -7.32
N GLN A 118 -16.06 -6.59 -8.61
CA GLN A 118 -17.37 -6.16 -9.07
C GLN A 118 -18.45 -7.21 -8.84
N VAL A 119 -18.10 -8.49 -8.97
CA VAL A 119 -19.02 -9.60 -8.71
C VAL A 119 -19.31 -9.71 -7.22
N VAL A 120 -18.28 -9.61 -6.39
CA VAL A 120 -18.40 -9.66 -4.93
C VAL A 120 -19.28 -8.53 -4.38
N LEU A 121 -19.13 -7.32 -4.92
CA LEU A 121 -19.88 -6.14 -4.47
C LEU A 121 -21.35 -6.15 -4.91
N LYS A 122 -21.67 -6.76 -6.08
CA LYS A 122 -23.04 -6.85 -6.57
C LYS A 122 -23.93 -7.79 -5.76
N ASP A 123 -23.36 -8.88 -5.30
CA ASP A 123 -24.08 -9.95 -4.58
C ASP A 123 -24.15 -9.69 -3.05
N SER A 124 -23.96 -8.48 -2.60
CA SER A 124 -24.15 -8.13 -1.20
C SER A 124 -25.65 -8.31 -0.85
N THR A 125 -25.96 -9.36 -0.10
CA THR A 125 -27.32 -9.61 0.38
C THR A 125 -27.73 -8.59 1.45
N PRO A 126 -29.04 -8.25 1.57
CA PRO A 126 -29.53 -7.28 2.55
C PRO A 126 -29.17 -7.60 4.00
N ASP A 127 -29.00 -8.89 4.32
CA ASP A 127 -28.70 -9.40 5.67
C ASP A 127 -27.25 -9.18 6.12
N TYR A 128 -26.40 -8.78 5.19
CA TYR A 128 -25.04 -8.35 5.52
C TYR A 128 -24.92 -6.88 5.19
N PRO A 129 -24.61 -6.04 6.19
CA PRO A 129 -24.30 -4.65 5.90
C PRO A 129 -23.26 -4.67 4.80
N LYS A 130 -23.58 -3.99 3.67
CA LYS A 130 -22.67 -3.82 2.55
C LYS A 130 -21.29 -3.71 3.15
N PHE A 131 -20.36 -4.57 2.74
CA PHE A 131 -18.97 -4.37 3.12
C PHE A 131 -18.70 -2.89 2.87
N ARG A 132 -18.79 -2.10 3.90
CA ARG A 132 -18.46 -0.68 3.82
C ARG A 132 -16.96 -0.67 3.75
N THR A 133 -16.48 -0.89 2.54
CA THR A 133 -15.13 -0.57 2.20
C THR A 133 -14.98 0.91 2.52
N THR A 134 -14.48 1.20 3.69
CA THR A 134 -14.04 2.55 4.01
C THR A 134 -12.91 2.86 3.06
N GLY A 135 -13.27 3.27 1.83
CA GLY A 135 -12.32 3.79 0.86
C GLY A 135 -11.29 2.82 0.31
N GLY A 136 -11.60 1.54 0.13
CA GLY A 136 -10.73 0.65 -0.59
C GLY A 136 -10.26 -0.60 0.15
N GLY A 137 -11.12 -1.28 0.87
CA GLY A 137 -10.82 -2.55 1.55
C GLY A 137 -10.25 -3.64 0.64
N ILE A 138 -10.39 -4.89 1.04
CA ILE A 138 -9.88 -6.10 0.34
C ILE A 138 -10.32 -6.27 -1.14
N TYR A 139 -10.99 -5.30 -1.69
CA TYR A 139 -11.48 -5.29 -3.06
C TYR A 139 -10.66 -4.40 -3.98
N THR A 140 -9.53 -3.89 -3.53
CA THR A 140 -8.60 -3.16 -4.37
C THR A 140 -7.25 -3.83 -4.37
N GLN A 141 -6.71 -4.06 -5.56
CA GLN A 141 -5.43 -4.71 -5.76
C GLN A 141 -4.32 -4.08 -4.92
N LEU A 142 -4.30 -2.75 -4.84
CA LEU A 142 -3.29 -2.01 -4.09
C LEU A 142 -3.24 -2.41 -2.60
N TRP A 143 -4.41 -2.52 -1.95
CA TRP A 143 -4.48 -2.84 -0.53
C TRP A 143 -4.20 -4.31 -0.27
N ASP A 144 -4.69 -5.20 -1.13
CA ASP A 144 -4.43 -6.63 -1.00
C ASP A 144 -2.95 -6.95 -1.18
N GLU A 145 -2.30 -6.38 -2.19
CA GLU A 145 -0.86 -6.53 -2.40
C GLU A 145 -0.06 -5.96 -1.23
N TYR A 146 -0.47 -4.82 -0.68
CA TYR A 146 0.21 -4.20 0.47
C TYR A 146 0.12 -5.05 1.74
N PHE A 147 -1.08 -5.49 2.10
CA PHE A 147 -1.27 -6.24 3.35
C PHE A 147 -0.81 -7.69 3.27
N LEU A 148 -0.91 -8.31 2.11
CA LEU A 148 -0.52 -9.70 1.89
C LEU A 148 0.95 -9.87 1.51
N TYR A 149 1.70 -8.79 1.29
CA TYR A 149 3.12 -8.89 0.98
C TYR A 149 3.85 -9.83 1.96
N PRO A 150 4.75 -10.74 1.50
CA PRO A 150 5.33 -10.88 0.15
C PRO A 150 4.51 -11.75 -0.82
N ARG A 151 3.32 -12.21 -0.47
CA ARG A 151 2.44 -13.00 -1.35
C ARG A 151 2.02 -12.16 -2.55
N ARG A 152 1.83 -12.83 -3.68
CA ARG A 152 1.31 -12.17 -4.89
C ARG A 152 -0.21 -12.32 -4.93
N VAL A 153 -0.88 -11.25 -5.30
CA VAL A 153 -2.34 -11.22 -5.47
C VAL A 153 -2.67 -11.11 -6.94
N VAL A 154 -3.61 -11.92 -7.40
CA VAL A 154 -4.15 -11.91 -8.77
C VAL A 154 -5.66 -11.87 -8.68
N PHE A 155 -6.29 -10.98 -9.42
CA PHE A 155 -7.76 -10.94 -9.49
C PHE A 155 -8.28 -11.76 -10.67
N ALA A 156 -9.48 -12.30 -10.52
CA ALA A 156 -10.12 -13.10 -11.57
C ALA A 156 -10.27 -12.35 -12.90
N THR A 157 -10.36 -11.02 -12.86
CA THR A 157 -10.35 -10.16 -14.05
C THR A 157 -9.06 -10.24 -14.86
N GLN A 158 -7.95 -10.62 -14.22
CA GLN A 158 -6.61 -10.71 -14.82
C GLN A 158 -6.30 -12.10 -15.40
N LEU A 159 -7.17 -13.10 -15.18
CA LEU A 159 -6.97 -14.48 -15.66
C LEU A 159 -6.99 -14.63 -17.20
N LYS A 160 -7.27 -13.58 -17.94
CA LYS A 160 -7.17 -13.58 -19.41
C LYS A 160 -5.74 -13.80 -19.91
N ASP A 161 -4.74 -13.57 -19.04
CA ASP A 161 -3.33 -13.88 -19.29
C ASP A 161 -3.03 -15.31 -18.87
N ASN A 162 -2.93 -16.22 -19.83
CA ASN A 162 -2.67 -17.66 -19.58
C ASN A 162 -1.40 -17.95 -18.75
N LYS A 163 -0.45 -17.02 -18.70
CA LYS A 163 0.77 -17.16 -17.89
C LYS A 163 0.49 -17.10 -16.39
N LEU A 164 -0.41 -16.25 -15.95
CA LEU A 164 -0.74 -16.05 -14.53
C LEU A 164 -1.52 -17.25 -13.98
N THR A 165 -2.31 -17.92 -14.81
CA THR A 165 -3.14 -19.06 -14.39
C THR A 165 -2.32 -20.21 -13.82
N ASN A 166 -1.14 -20.47 -14.40
CA ASN A 166 -0.27 -21.57 -13.98
C ASN A 166 0.53 -21.29 -12.70
N GLU A 167 0.60 -20.02 -12.27
CA GLU A 167 1.34 -19.62 -11.08
C GLU A 167 0.46 -19.63 -9.81
N ILE A 168 -0.86 -19.65 -9.97
CA ILE A 168 -1.80 -19.59 -8.86
C ILE A 168 -1.70 -20.84 -7.99
N THR A 169 -1.49 -20.63 -6.71
CA THR A 169 -1.34 -21.70 -5.72
C THR A 169 -2.54 -21.78 -4.78
N HIS A 170 -3.23 -20.68 -4.55
CA HIS A 170 -4.36 -20.58 -3.63
C HIS A 170 -5.49 -19.74 -4.23
N VAL A 171 -6.71 -20.05 -3.78
CA VAL A 171 -7.91 -19.28 -4.13
C VAL A 171 -8.52 -18.70 -2.86
N ALA A 172 -8.70 -17.39 -2.85
CA ALA A 172 -9.43 -16.68 -1.81
C ALA A 172 -10.94 -16.76 -2.10
N VAL A 173 -11.72 -17.04 -1.08
CA VAL A 173 -13.19 -17.02 -1.16
C VAL A 173 -13.71 -15.82 -0.42
N VAL A 174 -14.46 -14.98 -1.11
CA VAL A 174 -15.09 -13.79 -0.57
C VAL A 174 -16.57 -13.78 -0.94
N ASN A 175 -17.44 -13.70 0.05
CA ASN A 175 -18.89 -13.73 -0.15
C ASN A 175 -19.37 -14.95 -0.96
N TYR A 176 -18.83 -16.14 -0.65
CA TYR A 176 -19.09 -17.37 -1.39
C TYR A 176 -18.61 -17.37 -2.86
N LYS A 177 -17.94 -16.31 -3.34
CA LYS A 177 -17.31 -16.25 -4.66
C LYS A 177 -15.88 -16.72 -4.56
N GLY A 178 -15.40 -17.41 -5.58
CA GLY A 178 -14.06 -18.01 -5.62
C GLY A 178 -14.10 -19.54 -5.70
N TYR A 179 -15.17 -20.20 -5.23
CA TYR A 179 -15.30 -21.65 -5.31
C TYR A 179 -15.30 -22.19 -6.74
N GLU A 180 -15.74 -21.39 -7.69
CA GLU A 180 -15.73 -21.71 -9.13
C GLU A 180 -14.35 -21.91 -9.73
N TYR A 181 -13.31 -21.43 -9.05
CA TYR A 181 -11.92 -21.56 -9.49
C TYR A 181 -11.21 -22.78 -8.87
N LEU A 182 -11.87 -23.49 -7.94
CA LEU A 182 -11.30 -24.67 -7.33
C LEU A 182 -11.48 -25.91 -8.25
N PRO A 183 -10.45 -26.75 -8.40
CA PRO A 183 -10.51 -27.98 -9.19
C PRO A 183 -11.26 -29.12 -8.48
N TYR A 184 -11.79 -28.87 -7.28
CA TYR A 184 -12.47 -29.84 -6.46
C TYR A 184 -13.69 -29.25 -5.76
N PRO A 185 -14.71 -30.07 -5.45
CA PRO A 185 -15.88 -29.59 -4.72
C PRO A 185 -15.55 -29.41 -3.23
N VAL A 186 -16.11 -28.37 -2.63
CA VAL A 186 -16.06 -28.11 -1.19
C VAL A 186 -17.43 -28.40 -0.58
N ALA A 187 -17.50 -29.35 0.35
CA ALA A 187 -18.77 -29.78 0.96
C ALA A 187 -19.39 -28.68 1.84
N ASN A 188 -18.57 -28.07 2.69
CA ASN A 188 -19.03 -27.02 3.62
C ASN A 188 -18.48 -25.66 3.14
N LYS A 189 -19.30 -24.96 2.35
CA LYS A 189 -18.95 -23.65 1.84
C LYS A 189 -19.07 -22.59 2.93
N SER A 190 -17.99 -21.93 3.24
CA SER A 190 -17.94 -20.74 4.10
C SER A 190 -18.03 -19.47 3.29
N ARG A 191 -18.50 -18.41 3.92
CA ARG A 191 -18.58 -17.08 3.29
C ARG A 191 -17.20 -16.52 2.93
N LEU A 192 -16.23 -16.75 3.80
CA LEU A 192 -14.84 -16.33 3.69
C LEU A 192 -13.94 -17.54 3.86
N GLY A 193 -12.87 -17.63 3.09
CA GLY A 193 -11.94 -18.73 3.19
C GLY A 193 -10.74 -18.56 2.25
N VAL A 194 -9.78 -19.46 2.38
CA VAL A 194 -8.67 -19.59 1.44
C VAL A 194 -8.39 -21.08 1.25
N TYR A 195 -8.20 -21.50 0.01
CA TYR A 195 -8.07 -22.90 -0.37
C TYR A 195 -6.86 -23.10 -1.27
N SER A 196 -6.08 -24.13 -1.01
CA SER A 196 -4.96 -24.50 -1.88
C SER A 196 -5.45 -25.19 -3.16
N LEU A 197 -4.87 -24.83 -4.30
CA LEU A 197 -5.11 -25.55 -5.56
C LEU A 197 -4.36 -26.90 -5.61
N ASN A 198 -3.25 -27.00 -4.89
CA ASN A 198 -2.52 -28.25 -4.77
C ASN A 198 -3.18 -29.12 -3.70
N ILE A 199 -3.95 -30.10 -4.14
CA ILE A 199 -4.38 -31.19 -3.26
C ILE A 199 -3.12 -32.01 -2.98
N SER A 200 -2.41 -31.72 -1.88
CA SER A 200 -1.51 -32.70 -1.33
C SER A 200 -2.39 -33.85 -0.86
N THR A 201 -2.48 -34.91 -1.68
CA THR A 201 -2.99 -36.20 -1.24
C THR A 201 -2.07 -36.65 -0.11
N SER A 202 -2.41 -36.24 1.12
CA SER A 202 -1.84 -36.88 2.32
C SER A 202 -2.31 -38.34 2.29
N LYS A 203 -1.41 -39.21 1.84
CA LYS A 203 -1.52 -40.65 2.06
C LYS A 203 -1.28 -40.96 3.51
#